data_4ed747d373ea6ff29876fbadb9bb3291
#
_entry.id   4ed747d373ea6ff29876fbadb9bb3291
#
_cell.length_a   1.000
_cell.length_b   1.000
_cell.length_c   1.000
_cell.angle_alpha   90.00
_cell.angle_beta   90.00
_cell.angle_gamma   90.00
#
_symmetry.space_group_name_H-M   'P 1'
#
loop_
_entity.id
_entity.type
_entity.pdbx_description
1 polymer ?
#
loop_
_entity_poly.entity_id
_entity_poly.type
_entity_poly.pdbx_seq_one_letter_code
_entity_poly.pdbx_strand_id
1 'polypeptide(L)'
;LWLTLISGLSLQGCTPPKPVRLGAPIEGYSHTSAAINWFSVNGAGGPNLAPYGYGGGQNCCASLPVKWHPGLTVVVEWEKDPSPYDSINWPKPRYSDAWRKAARDQEADYTRHRAVVPVARYERLGVVNVHFLPCNQVAVTAGLMMPRTPK
;
A
#
# COMPACT_ATOMS: atom_id res chain seq x y z
N LEU A 1 35.14 -53.14 30.54
CA LEU A 1 34.95 -52.13 29.49
C LEU A 1 33.48 -52.05 29.11
N TRP A 2 32.74 -51.04 29.62
CA TRP A 2 31.34 -50.81 29.24
C TRP A 2 31.29 -49.67 28.23
N LEU A 3 30.88 -49.97 27.00
CA LEU A 3 30.56 -48.96 25.98
C LEU A 3 29.07 -48.55 26.15
N THR A 4 28.82 -47.34 26.60
CA THR A 4 27.48 -46.73 26.56
C THR A 4 27.28 -46.12 25.19
N LEU A 5 26.36 -46.71 24.40
CA LEU A 5 25.86 -46.10 23.15
C LEU A 5 24.84 -44.98 23.51
N ILE A 6 25.23 -43.75 23.28
CA ILE A 6 24.30 -42.62 23.36
C ILE A 6 23.58 -42.51 22.00
N SER A 7 22.31 -42.94 21.99
CA SER A 7 21.41 -42.81 20.84
C SER A 7 20.89 -41.39 20.81
N GLY A 8 21.46 -40.57 19.88
CA GLY A 8 21.02 -39.19 19.65
C GLY A 8 19.64 -39.18 18.97
N LEU A 9 18.60 -38.74 19.68
CA LEU A 9 17.28 -38.48 19.12
C LEU A 9 17.34 -37.18 18.31
N SER A 10 17.37 -37.28 16.98
CA SER A 10 17.24 -36.13 16.09
C SER A 10 15.77 -35.68 16.06
N LEU A 11 15.45 -34.59 16.75
CA LEU A 11 14.16 -33.89 16.63
C LEU A 11 14.13 -33.20 15.25
N GLN A 12 13.56 -33.90 14.27
CA GLN A 12 13.22 -33.27 12.99
C GLN A 12 11.99 -32.39 13.21
N GLY A 13 12.24 -31.09 13.42
CA GLY A 13 11.18 -30.09 13.48
C GLY A 13 10.46 -30.00 12.14
N CYS A 14 9.18 -30.38 12.08
CA CYS A 14 8.31 -30.12 10.95
C CYS A 14 8.13 -28.61 10.83
N THR A 15 8.79 -27.97 9.87
CA THR A 15 8.51 -26.59 9.47
C THR A 15 7.11 -26.56 8.84
N PRO A 16 6.17 -25.74 9.34
CA PRO A 16 4.85 -25.62 8.73
C PRO A 16 5.00 -25.18 7.27
N PRO A 17 4.18 -25.73 6.35
CA PRO A 17 4.24 -25.37 4.95
C PRO A 17 3.98 -23.87 4.79
N LYS A 18 4.78 -23.20 3.95
CA LYS A 18 4.60 -21.77 3.64
C LYS A 18 3.20 -21.56 3.03
N PRO A 19 2.44 -20.53 3.45
CA PRO A 19 1.14 -20.26 2.88
C PRO A 19 1.24 -19.98 1.38
N VAL A 20 0.31 -20.52 0.61
CA VAL A 20 0.21 -20.22 -0.83
C VAL A 20 -0.15 -18.75 -1.00
N ARG A 21 0.59 -18.05 -1.88
CA ARG A 21 0.41 -16.63 -2.16
C ARG A 21 0.10 -16.42 -3.65
N LEU A 22 -0.71 -15.41 -3.93
CA LEU A 22 -1.02 -14.97 -5.30
C LEU A 22 -0.81 -13.47 -5.43
N GLY A 23 -0.58 -13.02 -6.66
CA GLY A 23 -0.61 -11.62 -7.02
C GLY A 23 -2.05 -11.11 -7.05
N ALA A 24 -2.31 -10.02 -6.32
CA ALA A 24 -3.60 -9.34 -6.30
C ALA A 24 -3.45 -7.94 -6.90
N PRO A 25 -4.34 -7.52 -7.82
CA PRO A 25 -4.34 -6.16 -8.34
C PRO A 25 -4.53 -5.14 -7.22
N ILE A 26 -3.98 -3.93 -7.40
CA ILE A 26 -4.01 -2.85 -6.40
C ILE A 26 -4.86 -1.72 -6.95
N GLU A 27 -5.82 -1.27 -6.16
CA GLU A 27 -6.59 -0.03 -6.35
C GLU A 27 -6.38 0.90 -5.15
N GLY A 28 -6.59 2.19 -5.35
CA GLY A 28 -6.46 3.19 -4.30
C GLY A 28 -7.64 4.16 -4.28
N TYR A 29 -7.93 4.67 -3.09
CA TYR A 29 -9.01 5.61 -2.82
C TYR A 29 -8.51 6.69 -1.84
N SER A 30 -8.55 7.95 -2.26
CA SER A 30 -8.25 9.08 -1.38
C SER A 30 -9.53 9.65 -0.78
N HIS A 31 -9.57 9.75 0.54
CA HIS A 31 -10.65 10.38 1.30
C HIS A 31 -10.20 11.73 1.90
N THR A 32 -9.19 12.36 1.28
CA THR A 32 -8.61 13.62 1.74
C THR A 32 -8.50 14.62 0.60
N SER A 33 -8.27 15.88 0.93
CA SER A 33 -8.00 16.95 -0.03
C SER A 33 -6.59 16.89 -0.64
N ALA A 34 -5.72 16.02 -0.14
CA ALA A 34 -4.39 15.82 -0.71
C ALA A 34 -4.44 14.84 -1.89
N ALA A 35 -3.59 15.05 -2.88
CA ALA A 35 -3.29 14.00 -3.86
C ALA A 35 -2.31 12.99 -3.27
N ILE A 36 -2.37 11.75 -3.76
CA ILE A 36 -1.36 10.72 -3.51
C ILE A 36 -0.56 10.56 -4.79
N ASN A 37 0.66 11.07 -4.78
CA ASN A 37 1.52 11.09 -5.97
C ASN A 37 1.95 9.69 -6.36
N TRP A 38 2.19 8.85 -5.37
CA TRP A 38 2.44 7.42 -5.51
C TRP A 38 2.16 6.71 -4.19
N PHE A 39 1.89 5.44 -4.27
CA PHE A 39 1.89 4.53 -3.12
C PHE A 39 2.32 3.12 -3.52
N SER A 40 2.69 2.32 -2.54
CA SER A 40 2.98 0.90 -2.72
C SER A 40 2.40 0.06 -1.60
N VAL A 41 2.14 -1.20 -1.92
CA VAL A 41 1.72 -2.24 -0.97
C VAL A 41 2.76 -3.35 -1.00
N ASN A 42 3.51 -3.55 0.07
CA ASN A 42 4.66 -4.47 0.12
C ASN A 42 5.64 -4.27 -1.05
N GLY A 43 5.85 -3.01 -1.46
CA GLY A 43 6.73 -2.64 -2.56
C GLY A 43 6.10 -2.68 -3.96
N ALA A 44 4.89 -3.23 -4.12
CA ALA A 44 4.17 -3.19 -5.40
C ALA A 44 3.41 -1.87 -5.54
N GLY A 45 3.67 -1.14 -6.63
CA GLY A 45 3.11 0.19 -6.86
C GLY A 45 1.62 0.18 -7.18
N GLY A 46 0.87 1.11 -6.59
CA GLY A 46 -0.51 1.43 -6.91
C GLY A 46 -0.63 2.61 -7.88
N PRO A 47 -1.86 2.95 -8.32
CA PRO A 47 -2.10 4.11 -9.18
C PRO A 47 -2.00 5.43 -8.39
N ASN A 48 -1.73 6.53 -9.10
CA ASN A 48 -1.80 7.88 -8.53
C ASN A 48 -3.27 8.22 -8.18
N LEU A 49 -3.48 9.01 -7.13
CA LEU A 49 -4.82 9.38 -6.69
C LEU A 49 -5.02 10.89 -6.66
N ALA A 50 -6.09 11.36 -7.27
CA ALA A 50 -6.55 12.73 -7.09
C ALA A 50 -7.18 12.92 -5.70
N PRO A 51 -7.28 14.17 -5.20
CA PRO A 51 -8.05 14.47 -3.99
C PRO A 51 -9.46 13.91 -4.06
N TYR A 52 -9.92 13.26 -2.99
CA TYR A 52 -11.24 12.63 -2.87
C TYR A 52 -11.58 11.68 -4.04
N GLY A 53 -10.54 11.11 -4.70
CA GLY A 53 -10.68 10.30 -5.89
C GLY A 53 -10.19 8.87 -5.71
N TYR A 54 -10.42 8.08 -6.76
CA TYR A 54 -9.80 6.77 -6.91
C TYR A 54 -8.87 6.77 -8.12
N GLY A 55 -7.97 5.80 -8.18
CA GLY A 55 -6.91 5.80 -9.18
C GLY A 55 -7.32 5.46 -10.61
N GLY A 56 -8.62 5.26 -10.88
CA GLY A 56 -9.12 5.03 -12.24
C GLY A 56 -8.68 3.73 -12.90
N GLY A 57 -7.99 2.84 -12.18
CA GLY A 57 -7.47 1.59 -12.71
C GLY A 57 -6.80 0.73 -11.67
N GLN A 58 -6.37 -0.44 -12.10
CA GLN A 58 -5.68 -1.43 -11.29
C GLN A 58 -4.23 -1.56 -11.74
N ASN A 59 -3.31 -1.55 -10.79
CA ASN A 59 -1.92 -1.90 -11.02
C ASN A 59 -1.66 -3.31 -10.51
N CYS A 60 -0.91 -4.11 -11.25
CA CYS A 60 -0.51 -5.44 -10.81
C CYS A 60 0.86 -5.39 -10.12
N CYS A 61 1.14 -6.16 -9.12
CA CYS A 61 0.26 -6.91 -8.23
C CYS A 61 0.96 -6.99 -6.87
N ALA A 62 0.20 -6.88 -5.79
CA ALA A 62 0.72 -7.18 -4.45
C ALA A 62 0.59 -8.68 -4.17
N SER A 63 1.63 -9.28 -3.59
CA SER A 63 1.58 -10.69 -3.20
C SER A 63 0.92 -10.84 -1.83
N LEU A 64 -0.20 -11.56 -1.77
CA LEU A 64 -0.94 -11.84 -0.54
C LEU A 64 -1.26 -13.33 -0.40
N PRO A 65 -1.44 -13.85 0.83
CA PRO A 65 -1.88 -15.23 1.04
C PRO A 65 -3.24 -15.47 0.37
N VAL A 66 -3.44 -16.63 -0.24
CA VAL A 66 -4.75 -17.03 -0.79
C VAL A 66 -5.81 -17.09 0.30
N LYS A 67 -5.42 -17.57 1.49
CA LYS A 67 -6.28 -17.62 2.67
C LYS A 67 -5.86 -16.56 3.67
N TRP A 68 -6.81 -15.75 4.11
CA TRP A 68 -6.58 -14.80 5.19
C TRP A 68 -6.26 -15.53 6.50
N HIS A 69 -5.43 -14.93 7.32
CA HIS A 69 -5.13 -15.41 8.68
C HIS A 69 -5.05 -14.23 9.65
N PRO A 70 -5.32 -14.43 10.94
CA PRO A 70 -5.14 -13.39 11.96
C PRO A 70 -3.71 -12.86 11.94
N GLY A 71 -3.55 -11.56 12.16
CA GLY A 71 -2.25 -10.89 12.14
C GLY A 71 -1.70 -10.59 10.75
N LEU A 72 -2.44 -10.87 9.67
CA LEU A 72 -2.03 -10.49 8.31
C LEU A 72 -1.94 -8.96 8.20
N THR A 73 -0.75 -8.48 7.84
CA THR A 73 -0.47 -7.07 7.61
C THR A 73 0.20 -6.86 6.25
N VAL A 74 0.12 -5.64 5.76
CA VAL A 74 0.91 -5.14 4.63
C VAL A 74 1.62 -3.86 5.03
N VAL A 75 2.73 -3.58 4.36
CA VAL A 75 3.42 -2.29 4.47
C VAL A 75 2.90 -1.41 3.35
N VAL A 76 2.32 -0.27 3.71
CA VAL A 76 1.90 0.76 2.77
C VAL A 76 2.86 1.95 2.91
N GLU A 77 3.45 2.36 1.80
CA GLU A 77 4.27 3.56 1.69
C GLU A 77 3.61 4.50 0.68
N TRP A 78 3.62 5.81 0.96
CA TRP A 78 2.99 6.78 0.06
C TRP A 78 3.59 8.16 0.19
N GLU A 79 3.42 8.97 -0.86
CA GLU A 79 3.76 10.38 -0.89
C GLU A 79 2.51 11.21 -1.12
N LYS A 80 2.33 12.24 -0.30
CA LYS A 80 1.22 13.20 -0.37
C LYS A 80 1.67 14.52 -0.94
N ASP A 81 0.87 15.07 -1.84
CA ASP A 81 0.86 16.48 -2.20
C ASP A 81 -0.30 17.17 -1.47
N PRO A 82 -0.03 18.05 -0.52
CA PRO A 82 -1.08 18.74 0.24
C PRO A 82 -1.81 19.82 -0.58
N SER A 83 -1.19 20.30 -1.67
CA SER A 83 -1.68 21.42 -2.48
C SER A 83 -1.67 21.11 -3.99
N PRO A 84 -2.36 20.04 -4.44
CA PRO A 84 -2.22 19.54 -5.81
C PRO A 84 -2.71 20.50 -6.89
N TYR A 85 -3.51 21.50 -6.52
CA TYR A 85 -4.06 22.49 -7.47
C TYR A 85 -3.24 23.78 -7.56
N ASP A 86 -2.19 23.96 -6.78
CA ASP A 86 -1.36 25.17 -6.80
C ASP A 86 -0.70 25.40 -8.16
N SER A 87 -0.43 24.33 -8.90
CA SER A 87 0.13 24.37 -10.26
C SER A 87 -0.74 25.17 -11.26
N ILE A 88 -2.03 25.36 -10.99
CA ILE A 88 -2.93 26.17 -11.83
C ILE A 88 -2.47 27.64 -11.84
N ASN A 89 -1.90 28.11 -10.73
CA ASN A 89 -1.47 29.49 -10.53
C ASN A 89 0.03 29.71 -10.73
N TRP A 90 0.76 28.68 -11.17
CA TRP A 90 2.19 28.83 -11.38
C TRP A 90 2.52 29.86 -12.47
N PRO A 91 3.69 30.55 -12.36
CA PRO A 91 4.11 31.54 -13.34
C PRO A 91 4.14 31.00 -14.78
N LYS A 92 3.81 31.85 -15.73
CA LYS A 92 3.88 31.54 -17.16
C LYS A 92 5.06 32.29 -17.81
N PRO A 93 5.61 31.76 -18.90
CA PRO A 93 5.24 30.52 -19.61
C PRO A 93 5.69 29.27 -18.87
N ARG A 94 5.01 28.14 -19.19
CA ARG A 94 5.39 26.83 -18.67
C ARG A 94 6.86 26.51 -18.98
N TYR A 95 7.56 25.90 -18.02
CA TYR A 95 8.99 25.58 -18.07
C TYR A 95 9.94 26.77 -18.02
N SER A 96 9.48 28.02 -17.81
CA SER A 96 10.35 29.14 -17.45
C SER A 96 11.04 28.90 -16.12
N ASP A 97 12.09 29.68 -15.80
CA ASP A 97 12.78 29.53 -14.50
C ASP A 97 11.85 29.79 -13.32
N ALA A 98 10.95 30.77 -13.45
CA ALA A 98 9.92 31.05 -12.43
C ALA A 98 8.94 29.87 -12.25
N TRP A 99 8.49 29.27 -13.36
CA TRP A 99 7.64 28.08 -13.33
C TRP A 99 8.35 26.89 -12.66
N ARG A 100 9.61 26.63 -13.03
CA ARG A 100 10.42 25.54 -12.46
C ARG A 100 10.69 25.76 -10.97
N LYS A 101 10.88 27.04 -10.57
CA LYS A 101 11.03 27.36 -9.15
C LYS A 101 9.74 27.03 -8.37
N ALA A 102 8.58 27.46 -8.88
CA ALA A 102 7.29 27.15 -8.25
C ALA A 102 7.05 25.64 -8.14
N ALA A 103 7.43 24.85 -9.15
CA ALA A 103 7.35 23.41 -9.12
C ALA A 103 8.22 22.79 -8.01
N ARG A 104 9.47 23.24 -7.87
CA ARG A 104 10.35 22.78 -6.78
C ARG A 104 9.85 23.19 -5.40
N ASP A 105 9.31 24.40 -5.29
CA ASP A 105 8.76 24.89 -4.02
C ASP A 105 7.56 24.02 -3.59
N GLN A 106 6.69 23.62 -4.52
CA GLN A 106 5.59 22.68 -4.23
C GLN A 106 6.10 21.29 -3.88
N GLU A 107 7.09 20.76 -4.61
CA GLU A 107 7.71 19.47 -4.29
C GLU A 107 8.29 19.44 -2.87
N ALA A 108 8.81 20.56 -2.37
CA ALA A 108 9.35 20.66 -1.02
C ALA A 108 8.29 20.45 0.07
N ASP A 109 7.01 20.64 -0.24
CA ASP A 109 5.88 20.42 0.66
C ASP A 109 5.35 18.98 0.63
N TYR A 110 5.85 18.14 -0.26
CA TYR A 110 5.46 16.73 -0.32
C TYR A 110 5.92 15.99 0.93
N THR A 111 5.05 15.14 1.45
CA THR A 111 5.35 14.37 2.65
C THR A 111 5.30 12.87 2.37
N ARG A 112 6.28 12.12 2.88
CA ARG A 112 6.37 10.67 2.75
C ARG A 112 5.96 9.99 4.03
N HIS A 113 5.21 8.92 3.88
CA HIS A 113 4.63 8.18 4.97
C HIS A 113 4.81 6.68 4.76
N ARG A 114 4.81 5.95 5.86
CA ARG A 114 4.86 4.49 5.91
C ARG A 114 4.03 3.98 7.06
N ALA A 115 3.23 2.96 6.82
CA ALA A 115 2.44 2.31 7.86
C ALA A 115 2.44 0.79 7.65
N VAL A 116 2.42 0.05 8.77
CA VAL A 116 2.10 -1.38 8.78
C VAL A 116 0.61 -1.49 9.06
N VAL A 117 -0.15 -1.99 8.09
CA VAL A 117 -1.61 -1.93 8.10
C VAL A 117 -2.18 -3.34 8.15
N PRO A 118 -3.08 -3.66 9.11
CA PRO A 118 -3.78 -4.94 9.11
C PRO A 118 -4.70 -5.02 7.88
N VAL A 119 -4.71 -6.20 7.25
CA VAL A 119 -5.62 -6.48 6.13
C VAL A 119 -6.92 -7.02 6.68
N ALA A 120 -8.03 -6.36 6.34
CA ALA A 120 -9.36 -6.82 6.73
C ALA A 120 -9.62 -8.26 6.25
N ARG A 121 -10.35 -9.03 7.05
CA ARG A 121 -10.65 -10.43 6.74
C ARG A 121 -11.30 -10.56 5.36
N TYR A 122 -10.80 -11.49 4.57
CA TYR A 122 -11.41 -11.90 3.30
C TYR A 122 -11.57 -13.41 3.26
N GLU A 123 -12.58 -13.88 2.55
CA GLU A 123 -12.81 -15.32 2.32
C GLU A 123 -12.12 -15.77 1.02
N ARG A 124 -12.10 -14.90 0.04
CA ARG A 124 -11.41 -15.11 -1.24
C ARG A 124 -10.58 -13.88 -1.57
N LEU A 125 -9.32 -14.08 -1.91
CA LEU A 125 -8.44 -13.02 -2.35
C LEU A 125 -8.97 -12.44 -3.68
N GLY A 126 -9.07 -11.12 -3.73
CA GLY A 126 -9.50 -10.35 -4.88
C GLY A 126 -8.60 -9.16 -5.10
N VAL A 127 -9.19 -7.96 -5.19
CA VAL A 127 -8.46 -6.69 -5.36
C VAL A 127 -8.02 -6.14 -4.01
N VAL A 128 -6.79 -5.70 -3.92
CA VAL A 128 -6.27 -4.95 -2.78
C VAL A 128 -6.70 -3.50 -2.91
N ASN A 129 -7.59 -3.07 -2.05
CA ASN A 129 -8.08 -1.70 -2.01
C ASN A 129 -7.42 -0.97 -0.84
N VAL A 130 -6.72 0.13 -1.15
CA VAL A 130 -6.03 0.97 -0.18
C VAL A 130 -6.79 2.27 -0.04
N HIS A 131 -7.26 2.56 1.17
CA HIS A 131 -7.99 3.78 1.52
C HIS A 131 -7.10 4.71 2.31
N PHE A 132 -6.82 5.89 1.77
CA PHE A 132 -6.09 6.96 2.45
C PHE A 132 -7.08 7.87 3.16
N LEU A 133 -7.06 7.85 4.48
CA LEU A 133 -8.00 8.52 5.36
C LEU A 133 -7.38 9.79 5.96
N PRO A 134 -8.20 10.70 6.56
CA PRO A 134 -7.66 11.84 7.31
C PRO A 134 -6.64 11.42 8.38
N CYS A 135 -5.77 12.36 8.78
CA CYS A 135 -4.72 12.14 9.80
C CYS A 135 -3.70 11.04 9.43
N ASN A 136 -3.41 10.86 8.13
CA ASN A 136 -2.47 9.86 7.62
C ASN A 136 -2.80 8.42 8.02
N GLN A 137 -4.07 8.12 8.25
CA GLN A 137 -4.54 6.77 8.49
C GLN A 137 -4.75 6.04 7.16
N VAL A 138 -4.53 4.73 7.17
CA VAL A 138 -4.71 3.87 5.99
C VAL A 138 -5.50 2.64 6.40
N ALA A 139 -6.47 2.25 5.56
CA ALA A 139 -7.17 0.99 5.69
C ALA A 139 -6.98 0.15 4.42
N VAL A 140 -6.87 -1.18 4.57
CA VAL A 140 -6.64 -2.11 3.46
C VAL A 140 -7.65 -3.25 3.51
N THR A 141 -8.30 -3.48 2.38
CA THR A 141 -9.13 -4.67 2.13
C THR A 141 -8.57 -5.44 0.93
N ALA A 142 -8.84 -6.74 0.84
CA ALA A 142 -8.32 -7.58 -0.26
C ALA A 142 -9.35 -8.63 -0.72
N GLY A 143 -10.63 -8.37 -0.57
CA GLY A 143 -11.72 -9.26 -0.96
C GLY A 143 -12.21 -9.04 -2.38
N LEU A 144 -13.14 -9.89 -2.81
CA LEU A 144 -13.80 -9.77 -4.13
C LEU A 144 -14.90 -8.69 -4.14
N MET A 145 -15.38 -8.28 -2.97
CA MET A 145 -16.42 -7.25 -2.89
C MET A 145 -15.79 -5.86 -2.96
N MET A 146 -16.40 -4.98 -3.75
CA MET A 146 -16.13 -3.55 -3.68
C MET A 146 -16.26 -3.05 -2.24
N PRO A 147 -15.32 -2.22 -1.75
CA PRO A 147 -15.47 -1.64 -0.42
C PRO A 147 -16.77 -0.85 -0.38
N ARG A 148 -17.65 -1.19 0.55
CA ARG A 148 -18.78 -0.32 0.85
C ARG A 148 -18.21 0.98 1.39
N THR A 149 -18.51 2.09 0.74
CA THR A 149 -18.20 3.42 1.26
C THR A 149 -18.69 3.50 2.70
N PRO A 150 -17.84 3.83 3.68
CA PRO A 150 -18.33 4.13 5.02
C PRO A 150 -19.38 5.25 4.89
N LYS A 151 -20.56 5.04 5.43
CA LYS A 151 -21.59 6.09 5.54
C LYS A 151 -21.16 7.12 6.57
#